data_a38d72270b3135e1f0c713b6f6ddb972
#
_entry.id   a38d72270b3135e1f0c713b6f6ddb972
#
_cell.length_a   1.000
_cell.length_b   1.000
_cell.length_c   1.000
_cell.angle_alpha   90.00
_cell.angle_beta   90.00
_cell.angle_gamma   90.00
#
_symmetry.space_group_name_H-M   'P 1'
#
loop_
_entity.id
_entity.type
_entity.pdbx_description
1 polymer ?
#
loop_
_entity_poly.entity_id
_entity_poly.type
_entity_poly.pdbx_seq_one_letter_code
_entity_poly.pdbx_strand_id
1 'polypeptide(L)' 'MNKSQREPELIRLWEQRPLDRRTMTDVLVFTNWIQENQPELLPPRRYGDPYQQMKSALRGRIQGE' A
#
# COMPACT_ATOMS: atom_id res chain seq x y z
N MET A 1 4.07 -5.51 13.76
CA MET A 1 3.20 -6.28 12.86
C MET A 1 4.06 -6.93 11.77
N ASN A 2 3.92 -8.22 11.54
CA ASN A 2 4.72 -8.90 10.53
C ASN A 2 4.05 -8.82 9.14
N LYS A 3 4.74 -9.33 8.11
CA LYS A 3 4.27 -9.24 6.73
C LYS A 3 2.91 -9.89 6.53
N SER A 4 2.69 -11.04 7.14
CA SER A 4 1.44 -11.78 6.96
C SER A 4 0.24 -11.11 7.63
N GLN A 5 0.49 -10.21 8.57
CA GLN A 5 -0.56 -9.40 9.21
C GLN A 5 -0.71 -8.07 8.48
N ARG A 6 0.39 -7.52 8.00
CA ARG A 6 0.46 -6.20 7.40
C ARG A 6 -0.16 -6.14 6.02
N GLU A 7 0.16 -7.10 5.15
CA GLU A 7 -0.32 -7.09 3.76
C GLU A 7 -1.85 -7.18 3.65
N PRO A 8 -2.53 -8.09 4.36
CA PRO A 8 -4.00 -8.14 4.27
C PRO A 8 -4.65 -6.84 4.72
N GLU A 9 -4.10 -6.19 5.74
CA GLU A 9 -4.63 -4.91 6.22
C GLU A 9 -4.44 -3.80 5.19
N LEU A 10 -3.29 -3.74 4.54
CA LEU A 10 -3.04 -2.78 3.46
C LEU A 10 -4.01 -2.99 2.31
N ILE A 11 -4.25 -4.25 1.94
CA ILE A 11 -5.17 -4.58 0.85
C ILE A 11 -6.59 -4.17 1.23
N ARG A 12 -7.00 -4.43 2.47
CA ARG A 12 -8.32 -4.06 2.94
C ARG A 12 -8.55 -2.55 2.85
N LEU A 13 -7.59 -1.77 3.31
CA LEU A 13 -7.66 -0.31 3.26
C LEU A 13 -7.67 0.20 1.82
N TRP A 14 -6.87 -0.42 0.96
CA TRP A 14 -6.82 -0.06 -0.46
C TRP A 14 -8.16 -0.32 -1.14
N GLU A 15 -8.79 -1.44 -0.84
CA GLU A 15 -10.05 -1.83 -1.47
C GLU A 15 -11.25 -1.03 -0.95
N GLN A 16 -11.08 -0.26 0.12
CA GLN A 16 -12.10 0.69 0.58
C GLN A 16 -12.16 1.93 -0.32
N ARG A 17 -11.12 2.15 -1.14
CA ARG A 17 -11.11 3.29 -2.05
C ARG A 17 -11.98 2.98 -3.27
N PRO A 18 -12.62 4.02 -3.89
CA PRO A 18 -13.35 3.81 -5.15
C PRO A 18 -12.41 3.30 -6.25
N LEU A 19 -12.96 2.58 -7.23
CA LEU A 19 -12.16 2.00 -8.32
C LEU A 19 -11.34 3.05 -9.06
N ASP A 20 -11.91 4.24 -9.28
CA ASP A 20 -11.22 5.32 -9.98
C ASP A 20 -10.11 5.95 -9.13
N ARG A 21 -9.98 5.55 -7.88
CA ARG A 21 -8.94 6.01 -6.96
C ARG A 21 -7.96 4.90 -6.59
N ARG A 22 -7.83 3.90 -7.47
CA ARG A 22 -6.91 2.78 -7.28
C ARG A 22 -5.91 2.69 -8.43
N THR A 23 -5.46 3.85 -8.95
CA THR A 23 -4.49 3.91 -10.04
C THR A 23 -3.06 3.89 -9.52
N MET A 24 -2.09 3.84 -10.45
CA MET A 24 -0.68 3.90 -10.08
C MET A 24 -0.34 5.18 -9.30
N THR A 25 -0.93 6.32 -9.70
CA THR A 25 -0.74 7.58 -8.97
C THR A 25 -1.29 7.46 -7.56
N ASP A 26 -2.39 6.77 -7.39
CA ASP A 26 -3.00 6.60 -6.07
C ASP A 26 -2.17 5.70 -5.16
N VAL A 27 -1.33 4.84 -5.71
CA VAL A 27 -0.39 4.05 -4.88
C VAL A 27 0.53 4.98 -4.11
N LEU A 28 1.04 6.03 -4.76
CA LEU A 28 1.91 7.00 -4.09
C LEU A 28 1.14 7.77 -3.01
N VAL A 29 -0.06 8.25 -3.35
CA VAL A 29 -0.92 8.96 -2.41
C VAL A 29 -1.25 8.08 -1.20
N PHE A 30 -1.61 6.83 -1.46
CA PHE A 30 -1.94 5.86 -0.41
C PHE A 30 -0.72 5.57 0.47
N THR A 31 0.46 5.39 -0.14
CA THR A 31 1.69 5.14 0.61
C THR A 31 1.98 6.29 1.57
N ASN A 32 1.85 7.54 1.09
CA ASN A 32 2.06 8.71 1.93
C ASN A 32 1.06 8.77 3.07
N TRP A 33 -0.21 8.45 2.80
CA TRP A 33 -1.25 8.44 3.82
C TRP A 33 -0.94 7.40 4.91
N ILE A 34 -0.49 6.21 4.50
CA ILE A 34 -0.12 5.14 5.44
C ILE A 34 1.07 5.58 6.29
N GLN A 35 2.07 6.22 5.68
CA GLN A 35 3.24 6.71 6.42
C GLN A 35 2.86 7.70 7.50
N GLU A 36 1.86 8.52 7.26
CA GLU A 36 1.41 9.55 8.20
C GLU A 36 0.45 9.02 9.25
N ASN A 37 -0.40 8.07 8.89
CA ASN A 37 -1.51 7.64 9.74
C ASN A 37 -1.31 6.26 10.35
N GLN A 38 -0.67 5.34 9.62
CA GLN A 38 -0.47 3.97 10.09
C GLN A 38 0.90 3.44 9.66
N PRO A 39 1.99 4.08 10.13
CA PRO A 39 3.33 3.70 9.69
C PRO A 39 3.71 2.27 10.04
N GLU A 40 3.06 1.68 11.02
CA GLU A 40 3.32 0.29 11.41
C GLU A 40 2.92 -0.72 10.31
N LEU A 41 2.14 -0.29 9.33
CA LEU A 41 1.77 -1.14 8.20
C LEU A 41 2.83 -1.20 7.12
N LEU A 42 3.85 -0.34 7.20
CA LEU A 42 4.94 -0.32 6.23
C LEU A 42 6.15 -1.08 6.78
N PRO A 43 6.91 -1.77 5.91
CA PRO A 43 8.13 -2.45 6.34
C PRO A 43 9.22 -1.42 6.68
N PRO A 44 10.23 -1.80 7.49
CA PRO A 44 11.37 -0.94 7.71
C PRO A 44 12.06 -0.60 6.38
N ARG A 45 12.63 0.61 6.29
CA ARG A 45 13.27 1.07 5.05
C ARG A 45 14.45 0.20 4.61
N ARG A 46 15.02 -0.55 5.53
CA ARG A 46 16.13 -1.47 5.20
C ARG A 46 15.70 -2.56 4.22
N TYR A 47 14.41 -2.80 4.07
CA TYR A 47 13.87 -3.79 3.13
C TYR A 47 13.50 -3.18 1.78
N GLY A 48 13.77 -1.88 1.60
CA GLY A 48 13.53 -1.19 0.35
C GLY A 48 12.62 0.02 0.49
N ASP A 49 12.37 0.64 -0.65
CA ASP A 49 11.51 1.81 -0.74
C ASP A 49 10.07 1.45 -0.36
N PRO A 50 9.44 2.18 0.57
CA PRO A 50 8.04 1.93 0.94
C PRO A 50 7.09 1.92 -0.25
N TYR A 51 7.31 2.78 -1.24
CA TYR A 51 6.48 2.83 -2.44
C TYR A 51 6.57 1.51 -3.22
N GLN A 52 7.78 0.98 -3.39
CA GLN A 52 7.99 -0.30 -4.09
C GLN A 52 7.37 -1.46 -3.32
N GLN A 53 7.48 -1.44 -2.00
CA GLN A 53 6.86 -2.45 -1.15
C GLN A 53 5.34 -2.39 -1.27
N MET A 54 4.77 -1.19 -1.34
CA MET A 54 3.33 -1.01 -1.50
C MET A 54 2.86 -1.54 -2.85
N LYS A 55 3.60 -1.23 -3.92
CA LYS A 55 3.26 -1.74 -5.25
C LYS A 55 3.25 -3.27 -5.27
N SER A 56 4.22 -3.87 -4.63
CA SER A 56 4.32 -5.33 -4.55
C SER A 56 3.12 -5.92 -3.80
N ALA A 57 2.76 -5.31 -2.66
CA ALA A 57 1.63 -5.77 -1.85
C ALA A 57 0.30 -5.65 -2.59
N LEU A 58 0.15 -4.62 -3.41
CA LEU A 58 -1.09 -4.32 -4.14
C LEU A 58 -1.10 -4.88 -5.56
N ARG A 59 -0.13 -5.69 -5.89
CA ARG A 59 0.00 -6.27 -7.24
C ARG A 59 -1.31 -6.95 -7.67
N GLY A 60 -1.76 -6.63 -8.87
CA GLY A 60 -2.99 -7.17 -9.41
C GLY A 60 -4.25 -6.44 -8.96
N ARG A 61 -4.12 -5.43 -8.11
CA ARG A 61 -5.25 -4.64 -7.59
C ARG A 61 -5.20 -3.18 -8.00
N ILE A 62 -4.21 -2.81 -8.83
CA ILE A 62 -4.01 -1.44 -9.27
C ILE A 62 -4.67 -1.28 -10.64
N GLN A 63 -5.57 -0.31 -10.76
CA GLN A 63 -6.25 -0.05 -12.03
C GLN A 63 -5.28 0.53 -13.05
N GLY A 64 -5.33 0.02 -14.28
CA GLY A 64 -4.45 0.47 -15.34
C GLY A 64 -3.06 -0.12 -15.30
N GLU A 65 -2.83 -1.07 -14.42
CA GLU A 65 -1.55 -1.77 -14.32
C GLU A 65 -1.28 -2.63 -15.52
#